data_d98013ea5f1a4c69c6656e592c1901c2
#
_entry.id   d98013ea5f1a4c69c6656e592c1901c2
#
_cell.length_a   1.000
_cell.length_b   1.000
_cell.length_c   1.000
_cell.angle_alpha   90.00
_cell.angle_beta   90.00
_cell.angle_gamma   90.00
#
_symmetry.space_group_name_H-M   'P 1'
#
loop_
_entity.id
_entity.type
_entity.pdbx_description
1 polymer ?
#
loop_
_entity_poly.entity_id
_entity_poly.type
_entity_poly.pdbx_seq_one_letter_code
_entity_poly.pdbx_strand_id
1 'polypeptide(L)'
;MSAMLLTQQILNGLLDGVYYLLIALGLSLIFSLGGIVNLAHGAFYAIGAYLTLVISPYLGFGGAFVVATVVVALLGVVIERTLFRRFYRSDPILSLLLTFGLAMVAEQALRMIFGAPPLSYSIPPALRGQVAIGSFIYSFYRVVLLGIAVACVVGLWVLLQKTSFGRVVRAGVQNPDMVGALGISLQPYMSVVAALGIGLAGLAGVLLAPIYSIHPAMGQEIITPAFVVVVIGGLGSFWGVVIAALLVGLVKGVMVGIGYSAASTAAIYLLMLLVLLFRPRGLFGERIMRFE
;
A
#
# COMPACT_ATOMS: atom_id res chain seq x y z
N MET A 1 -10.28 10.93 30.73
CA MET A 1 -9.18 10.37 29.90
C MET A 1 -7.98 11.30 30.00
N SER A 2 -6.78 10.81 30.28
CA SER A 2 -5.61 11.69 30.39
C SER A 2 -5.20 12.19 29.00
N ALA A 3 -4.82 13.47 28.87
CA ALA A 3 -4.32 14.05 27.61
C ALA A 3 -3.14 13.23 27.04
N MET A 4 -2.35 12.64 27.93
CA MET A 4 -1.23 11.77 27.58
C MET A 4 -1.67 10.51 26.80
N LEU A 5 -2.76 9.86 27.21
CA LEU A 5 -3.30 8.68 26.52
C LEU A 5 -3.82 9.05 25.12
N LEU A 6 -4.52 10.18 25.00
CA LEU A 6 -5.00 10.67 23.71
C LEU A 6 -3.83 10.94 22.75
N THR A 7 -2.80 11.65 23.22
CA THR A 7 -1.61 11.93 22.40
C THR A 7 -0.92 10.64 21.94
N GLN A 8 -0.80 9.65 22.84
CA GLN A 8 -0.21 8.34 22.47
C GLN A 8 -1.03 7.63 21.39
N GLN A 9 -2.36 7.67 21.48
CA GLN A 9 -3.21 7.03 20.48
C GLN A 9 -3.20 7.78 19.13
N ILE A 10 -3.10 9.10 19.16
CA ILE A 10 -2.90 9.90 17.93
C ILE A 10 -1.58 9.51 17.25
N LEU A 11 -0.49 9.39 17.99
CA LEU A 11 0.79 8.97 17.44
C LEU A 11 0.73 7.53 16.90
N ASN A 12 0.08 6.61 17.60
CA ASN A 12 -0.15 5.25 17.09
C ASN A 12 -0.99 5.28 15.80
N GLY A 13 -2.03 6.10 15.75
CA GLY A 13 -2.85 6.26 14.56
C GLY A 13 -2.06 6.81 13.37
N LEU A 14 -1.17 7.79 13.58
CA LEU A 14 -0.28 8.29 12.53
C LEU A 14 0.67 7.20 12.02
N LEU A 15 1.19 6.33 12.90
CA LEU A 15 1.98 5.15 12.49
C LEU A 15 1.15 4.19 11.63
N ASP A 16 -0.10 3.91 12.03
CA ASP A 16 -1.02 3.11 11.20
C ASP A 16 -1.27 3.77 9.83
N GLY A 17 -1.39 5.11 9.81
CA GLY A 17 -1.49 5.89 8.58
C GLY A 17 -0.30 5.68 7.65
N VAL A 18 0.92 5.63 8.19
CA VAL A 18 2.13 5.34 7.41
C VAL A 18 2.12 3.91 6.83
N TYR A 19 1.52 2.95 7.52
CA TYR A 19 1.36 1.58 7.00
C TYR A 19 0.40 1.54 5.82
N TYR A 20 -0.76 2.21 5.95
CA TYR A 20 -1.69 2.37 4.84
C TYR A 20 -1.06 3.11 3.66
N LEU A 21 -0.18 4.09 3.94
CA LEU A 21 0.52 4.87 2.94
C LEU A 21 1.37 4.00 2.00
N LEU A 22 2.16 3.06 2.52
CA LEU A 22 2.99 2.17 1.69
C LEU A 22 2.15 1.38 0.69
N ILE A 23 1.05 0.80 1.16
CA ILE A 23 0.14 0.01 0.33
C ILE A 23 -0.60 0.92 -0.66
N ALA A 24 -1.12 2.05 -0.17
CA ALA A 24 -1.87 3.00 -0.97
C ALA A 24 -1.03 3.66 -2.07
N LEU A 25 0.25 3.96 -1.81
CA LEU A 25 1.16 4.49 -2.84
C LEU A 25 1.39 3.48 -3.96
N GLY A 26 1.58 2.20 -3.62
CA GLY A 26 1.71 1.14 -4.62
C GLY A 26 0.46 0.99 -5.47
N LEU A 27 -0.71 1.03 -4.84
CA LEU A 27 -2.02 0.96 -5.50
C LEU A 27 -2.25 2.17 -6.42
N SER A 28 -1.99 3.37 -5.90
CA SER A 28 -2.13 4.63 -6.64
C SER A 28 -1.20 4.69 -7.86
N LEU A 29 0.04 4.18 -7.71
CA LEU A 29 1.03 4.16 -8.78
C LEU A 29 0.57 3.27 -9.96
N ILE A 30 0.03 2.08 -9.67
CA ILE A 30 -0.51 1.17 -10.70
C ILE A 30 -1.73 1.79 -11.37
N PHE A 31 -2.64 2.36 -10.58
CA PHE A 31 -3.85 2.99 -11.10
C PHE A 31 -3.53 4.18 -12.00
N SER A 32 -2.59 5.03 -11.63
CA SER A 32 -2.30 6.28 -12.37
C SER A 32 -1.85 6.05 -13.80
N LEU A 33 -1.05 5.03 -14.06
CA LEU A 33 -0.52 4.75 -15.42
C LEU A 33 -1.37 3.70 -16.14
N GLY A 34 -1.86 2.67 -15.43
CA GLY A 34 -2.58 1.54 -16.03
C GLY A 34 -4.11 1.70 -16.06
N GLY A 35 -4.67 2.62 -15.27
CA GLY A 35 -6.12 2.76 -15.09
C GLY A 35 -6.80 1.56 -14.41
N ILE A 36 -6.01 0.61 -13.87
CA ILE A 36 -6.51 -0.62 -13.28
C ILE A 36 -6.70 -0.45 -11.77
N VAL A 37 -7.91 -0.68 -11.30
CA VAL A 37 -8.20 -0.84 -9.88
C VAL A 37 -7.77 -2.24 -9.46
N ASN A 38 -6.64 -2.34 -8.75
CA ASN A 38 -6.05 -3.63 -8.39
C ASN A 38 -6.51 -4.09 -6.99
N LEU A 39 -7.61 -4.84 -6.91
CA LEU A 39 -8.07 -5.45 -5.65
C LEU A 39 -7.16 -6.59 -5.17
N ALA A 40 -6.36 -7.20 -6.06
CA ALA A 40 -5.36 -8.19 -5.66
C ALA A 40 -4.15 -7.58 -4.93
N HIS A 41 -4.09 -6.23 -4.80
CA HIS A 41 -2.96 -5.55 -4.16
C HIS A 41 -2.77 -5.99 -2.71
N GLY A 42 -3.86 -6.23 -1.97
CA GLY A 42 -3.82 -6.80 -0.63
C GLY A 42 -3.29 -8.24 -0.58
N ALA A 43 -3.55 -9.04 -1.62
CA ALA A 43 -2.99 -10.40 -1.69
C ALA A 43 -1.46 -10.39 -1.78
N PHE A 44 -0.86 -9.43 -2.49
CA PHE A 44 0.60 -9.29 -2.54
C PHE A 44 1.19 -8.85 -1.20
N TYR A 45 0.46 -8.05 -0.43
CA TYR A 45 0.80 -7.76 0.96
C TYR A 45 0.82 -9.05 1.80
N ALA A 46 -0.22 -9.88 1.71
CA ALA A 46 -0.28 -11.17 2.40
C ALA A 46 0.86 -12.09 1.97
N ILE A 47 1.12 -12.23 0.66
CA ILE A 47 2.24 -13.02 0.14
C ILE A 47 3.57 -12.55 0.72
N GLY A 48 3.82 -11.24 0.82
CA GLY A 48 5.02 -10.69 1.46
C GLY A 48 5.17 -11.11 2.93
N ALA A 49 4.07 -11.09 3.70
CA ALA A 49 4.06 -11.54 5.09
C ALA A 49 4.34 -13.05 5.22
N TYR A 50 3.70 -13.88 4.39
CA TYR A 50 3.94 -15.33 4.38
C TYR A 50 5.36 -15.69 3.91
N LEU A 51 5.91 -15.00 2.91
CA LEU A 51 7.31 -15.18 2.50
C LEU A 51 8.27 -14.83 3.63
N THR A 52 7.95 -13.87 4.48
CA THR A 52 8.76 -13.57 5.67
C THR A 52 8.83 -14.77 6.61
N LEU A 53 7.72 -15.47 6.86
CA LEU A 53 7.69 -16.68 7.67
C LEU A 53 8.57 -17.79 7.09
N VAL A 54 8.53 -17.96 5.77
CA VAL A 54 9.27 -19.04 5.09
C VAL A 54 10.76 -18.74 5.00
N ILE A 55 11.15 -17.50 4.72
CA ILE A 55 12.54 -17.12 4.40
C ILE A 55 13.34 -16.80 5.67
N SER A 56 12.71 -16.20 6.67
CA SER A 56 13.43 -15.71 7.85
C SER A 56 14.15 -16.77 8.68
N PRO A 57 13.69 -18.06 8.77
CA PRO A 57 14.45 -19.10 9.45
C PRO A 57 15.82 -19.39 8.82
N TYR A 58 15.97 -19.15 7.50
CA TYR A 58 17.19 -19.44 6.75
C TYR A 58 18.11 -18.22 6.60
N LEU A 59 17.53 -17.04 6.34
CA LEU A 59 18.29 -15.83 6.00
C LEU A 59 18.15 -14.71 7.04
N GLY A 60 17.46 -14.97 8.14
CA GLY A 60 17.10 -13.95 9.11
C GLY A 60 16.10 -12.94 8.56
N PHE A 61 15.68 -11.98 9.40
CA PHE A 61 14.71 -10.96 8.99
C PHE A 61 15.24 -10.03 7.88
N GLY A 62 16.51 -9.64 7.94
CA GLY A 62 17.13 -8.79 6.90
C GLY A 62 17.15 -9.46 5.53
N GLY A 63 17.47 -10.75 5.48
CA GLY A 63 17.40 -11.54 4.25
C GLY A 63 15.96 -11.71 3.75
N ALA A 64 15.01 -11.99 4.65
CA ALA A 64 13.60 -12.06 4.30
C ALA A 64 13.07 -10.73 3.76
N PHE A 65 13.48 -9.60 4.36
CA PHE A 65 13.11 -8.26 3.91
C PHE A 65 13.48 -8.01 2.45
N VAL A 66 14.71 -8.34 2.06
CA VAL A 66 15.17 -8.13 0.67
C VAL A 66 14.54 -9.17 -0.28
N VAL A 67 14.66 -10.45 0.06
CA VAL A 67 14.26 -11.55 -0.85
C VAL A 67 12.75 -11.56 -1.05
N ALA A 68 11.94 -11.46 0.01
CA ALA A 68 10.49 -11.46 -0.12
C ALA A 68 10.00 -10.25 -0.93
N THR A 69 10.56 -9.05 -0.67
CA THR A 69 10.19 -7.86 -1.44
C THR A 69 10.52 -8.00 -2.92
N VAL A 70 11.72 -8.51 -3.25
CA VAL A 70 12.13 -8.74 -4.65
C VAL A 70 11.27 -9.81 -5.32
N VAL A 71 10.98 -10.91 -4.63
CA VAL A 71 10.11 -11.98 -5.17
C VAL A 71 8.72 -11.44 -5.47
N VAL A 72 8.12 -10.67 -4.56
CA VAL A 72 6.80 -10.06 -4.78
C VAL A 72 6.85 -9.02 -5.91
N ALA A 73 7.90 -8.23 -6.01
CA ALA A 73 8.08 -7.28 -7.12
C ALA A 73 8.20 -7.99 -8.49
N LEU A 74 8.96 -9.09 -8.55
CA LEU A 74 9.07 -9.92 -9.75
C LEU A 74 7.74 -10.60 -10.11
N LEU A 75 7.00 -11.08 -9.12
CA LEU A 75 5.64 -11.58 -9.31
C LEU A 75 4.74 -10.49 -9.92
N GLY A 76 4.92 -9.25 -9.49
CA GLY A 76 4.24 -8.08 -10.08
C GLY A 76 4.53 -7.90 -11.57
N VAL A 77 5.79 -8.07 -12.00
CA VAL A 77 6.15 -8.04 -13.42
C VAL A 77 5.49 -9.18 -14.19
N VAL A 78 5.48 -10.37 -13.63
CA VAL A 78 4.86 -11.55 -14.27
C VAL A 78 3.37 -11.31 -14.46
N ILE A 79 2.67 -10.87 -13.42
CA ILE A 79 1.23 -10.62 -13.45
C ILE A 79 0.89 -9.46 -14.40
N GLU A 80 1.69 -8.40 -14.41
CA GLU A 80 1.51 -7.32 -15.36
C GLU A 80 1.59 -7.82 -16.81
N ARG A 81 2.64 -8.57 -17.14
CA ARG A 81 2.88 -9.04 -18.52
C ARG A 81 1.86 -10.07 -18.99
N THR A 82 1.41 -10.94 -18.09
CA THR A 82 0.50 -12.05 -18.44
C THR A 82 -0.97 -11.67 -18.35
N LEU A 83 -1.35 -10.86 -17.34
CA LEU A 83 -2.73 -10.54 -17.04
C LEU A 83 -3.04 -9.07 -17.31
N PHE A 84 -2.45 -8.10 -16.58
CA PHE A 84 -2.88 -6.70 -16.60
C PHE A 84 -2.73 -6.06 -17.98
N ARG A 85 -1.67 -6.39 -18.71
CA ARG A 85 -1.40 -5.84 -20.06
C ARG A 85 -2.56 -6.05 -21.02
N ARG A 86 -3.33 -7.11 -20.85
CA ARG A 86 -4.49 -7.41 -21.71
C ARG A 86 -5.71 -6.53 -21.41
N PHE A 87 -5.71 -5.88 -20.23
CA PHE A 87 -6.87 -5.14 -19.72
C PHE A 87 -6.67 -3.62 -19.66
N TYR A 88 -5.52 -3.07 -20.02
CA TYR A 88 -5.28 -1.61 -20.00
C TYR A 88 -6.23 -0.78 -20.86
N ARG A 89 -6.80 -1.38 -21.92
CA ARG A 89 -7.77 -0.74 -22.81
C ARG A 89 -9.18 -1.33 -22.69
N SER A 90 -9.42 -2.18 -21.70
CA SER A 90 -10.70 -2.82 -21.47
C SER A 90 -11.56 -1.98 -20.53
N ASP A 91 -12.84 -2.32 -20.44
CA ASP A 91 -13.76 -1.74 -19.48
C ASP A 91 -13.18 -1.89 -18.04
N PRO A 92 -13.17 -0.82 -17.23
CA PRO A 92 -12.70 -0.86 -15.84
C PRO A 92 -13.35 -1.97 -15.00
N ILE A 93 -14.60 -2.36 -15.28
CA ILE A 93 -15.30 -3.43 -14.60
C ILE A 93 -14.60 -4.78 -14.82
N LEU A 94 -14.12 -5.04 -16.04
CA LEU A 94 -13.42 -6.29 -16.35
C LEU A 94 -12.09 -6.40 -15.61
N SER A 95 -11.34 -5.29 -15.51
CA SER A 95 -10.10 -5.25 -14.74
C SER A 95 -10.33 -5.45 -13.24
N LEU A 96 -11.42 -4.90 -12.72
CA LEU A 96 -11.84 -5.08 -11.32
C LEU A 96 -12.22 -6.54 -11.02
N LEU A 97 -13.00 -7.18 -11.91
CA LEU A 97 -13.34 -8.61 -11.79
C LEU A 97 -12.08 -9.49 -11.84
N LEU A 98 -11.16 -9.22 -12.79
CA LEU A 98 -9.90 -9.95 -12.88
C LEU A 98 -9.10 -9.87 -11.58
N THR A 99 -8.91 -8.66 -11.05
CA THR A 99 -8.08 -8.46 -9.85
C THR A 99 -8.77 -9.00 -8.60
N PHE A 100 -10.09 -8.95 -8.52
CA PHE A 100 -10.86 -9.59 -7.45
C PHE A 100 -10.71 -11.12 -7.51
N GLY A 101 -10.87 -11.72 -8.68
CA GLY A 101 -10.65 -13.16 -8.85
C GLY A 101 -9.22 -13.57 -8.49
N LEU A 102 -8.21 -12.78 -8.89
CA LEU A 102 -6.82 -13.02 -8.53
C LEU A 102 -6.60 -12.94 -7.01
N ALA A 103 -7.26 -11.98 -6.33
CA ALA A 103 -7.21 -11.89 -4.87
C ALA A 103 -7.76 -13.14 -4.18
N MET A 104 -8.90 -13.62 -4.65
CA MET A 104 -9.53 -14.84 -4.10
C MET A 104 -8.68 -16.09 -4.35
N VAL A 105 -8.11 -16.24 -5.54
CA VAL A 105 -7.20 -17.34 -5.86
C VAL A 105 -5.97 -17.32 -4.96
N ALA A 106 -5.37 -16.15 -4.78
CA ALA A 106 -4.19 -15.99 -3.91
C ALA A 106 -4.52 -16.29 -2.44
N GLU A 107 -5.66 -15.78 -1.91
CA GLU A 107 -6.09 -16.09 -0.55
C GLU A 107 -6.30 -17.59 -0.36
N GLN A 108 -7.01 -18.24 -1.30
CA GLN A 108 -7.26 -19.66 -1.20
C GLN A 108 -5.98 -20.49 -1.34
N ALA A 109 -5.04 -20.08 -2.19
CA ALA A 109 -3.73 -20.71 -2.29
C ALA A 109 -2.95 -20.62 -0.97
N LEU A 110 -2.93 -19.45 -0.33
CA LEU A 110 -2.31 -19.28 0.98
C LEU A 110 -2.98 -20.17 2.04
N ARG A 111 -4.31 -20.27 2.02
CA ARG A 111 -5.08 -21.13 2.92
C ARG A 111 -4.78 -22.61 2.72
N MET A 112 -4.59 -23.05 1.49
CA MET A 112 -4.25 -24.44 1.16
C MET A 112 -2.81 -24.80 1.57
N ILE A 113 -1.86 -23.86 1.44
CA ILE A 113 -0.44 -24.09 1.75
C ILE A 113 -0.16 -23.99 3.24
N PHE A 114 -0.71 -22.98 3.93
CA PHE A 114 -0.36 -22.64 5.31
C PHE A 114 -1.48 -22.95 6.32
N GLY A 115 -2.66 -23.32 5.85
CA GLY A 115 -3.84 -23.51 6.70
C GLY A 115 -4.62 -22.22 6.97
N ALA A 116 -5.73 -22.37 7.69
CA ALA A 116 -6.60 -21.25 8.07
C ALA A 116 -6.19 -20.53 9.37
N PRO A 117 -5.58 -21.22 10.38
CA PRO A 117 -5.26 -20.57 11.65
C PRO A 117 -4.27 -19.43 11.49
N PRO A 118 -4.42 -18.34 12.27
CA PRO A 118 -3.46 -17.26 12.29
C PRO A 118 -2.08 -17.71 12.76
N LEU A 119 -1.04 -17.28 12.06
CA LEU A 119 0.35 -17.50 12.39
C LEU A 119 0.96 -16.22 12.97
N SER A 120 1.89 -16.38 13.93
CA SER A 120 2.58 -15.25 14.55
C SER A 120 4.06 -15.25 14.15
N TYR A 121 4.57 -14.10 13.79
CA TYR A 121 5.99 -13.86 13.58
C TYR A 121 6.49 -12.87 14.64
N SER A 122 7.48 -13.27 15.44
CA SER A 122 7.97 -12.40 16.52
C SER A 122 8.97 -11.36 16.00
N ILE A 123 8.97 -10.19 16.65
CA ILE A 123 9.96 -9.15 16.36
C ILE A 123 11.38 -9.73 16.48
N PRO A 124 12.24 -9.52 15.47
CA PRO A 124 13.62 -10.01 15.48
C PRO A 124 14.39 -9.55 16.73
N PRO A 125 15.24 -10.40 17.33
CA PRO A 125 15.96 -10.06 18.58
C PRO A 125 16.75 -8.75 18.49
N ALA A 126 17.38 -8.47 17.35
CA ALA A 126 18.15 -7.25 17.11
C ALA A 126 17.30 -5.96 17.10
N LEU A 127 15.98 -6.08 16.92
CA LEU A 127 15.03 -4.97 16.86
C LEU A 127 14.07 -4.96 18.06
N ARG A 128 14.28 -5.88 19.03
CA ARG A 128 13.58 -5.87 20.30
C ARG A 128 14.19 -4.81 21.19
N GLY A 129 13.40 -3.82 21.52
CA GLY A 129 13.83 -2.73 22.40
C GLY A 129 12.74 -1.68 22.51
N GLN A 130 12.98 -0.76 23.41
CA GLN A 130 12.10 0.38 23.62
C GLN A 130 12.92 1.66 23.51
N VAL A 131 12.37 2.67 22.88
CA VAL A 131 12.94 4.00 22.77
C VAL A 131 12.03 4.97 23.50
N ALA A 132 12.61 5.71 24.44
CA ALA A 132 11.90 6.79 25.12
C ALA A 132 11.98 8.05 24.25
N ILE A 133 10.82 8.55 23.82
CA ILE A 133 10.70 9.80 23.06
C ILE A 133 9.91 10.76 23.98
N GLY A 134 10.62 11.59 24.73
CA GLY A 134 10.03 12.42 25.79
C GLY A 134 9.40 11.55 26.88
N SER A 135 8.10 11.71 27.11
CA SER A 135 7.32 10.94 28.09
C SER A 135 6.76 9.63 27.56
N PHE A 136 7.00 9.31 26.29
CA PHE A 136 6.43 8.13 25.64
C PHE A 136 7.47 7.05 25.40
N ILE A 137 7.05 5.80 25.63
CA ILE A 137 7.88 4.61 25.37
C ILE A 137 7.33 3.93 24.12
N TYR A 138 8.16 3.83 23.07
CA TYR A 138 7.82 3.18 21.83
C TYR A 138 8.69 1.95 21.58
N SER A 139 8.12 0.94 20.91
CA SER A 139 8.90 -0.17 20.38
C SER A 139 9.92 0.35 19.36
N PHE A 140 11.20 -0.02 19.52
CA PHE A 140 12.27 0.33 18.57
C PHE A 140 11.93 -0.15 17.16
N TYR A 141 11.30 -1.31 17.04
CA TYR A 141 10.84 -1.85 15.74
C TYR A 141 9.92 -0.87 15.00
N ARG A 142 8.94 -0.26 15.69
CA ARG A 142 8.02 0.71 15.07
C ARG A 142 8.74 1.97 14.57
N VAL A 143 9.78 2.41 15.27
CA VAL A 143 10.60 3.55 14.85
C VAL A 143 11.40 3.21 13.60
N VAL A 144 12.02 2.01 13.56
CA VAL A 144 12.74 1.52 12.37
C VAL A 144 11.79 1.39 11.19
N LEU A 145 10.60 0.83 11.40
CA LEU A 145 9.57 0.68 10.37
C LEU A 145 9.16 2.06 9.79
N LEU A 146 8.94 3.05 10.65
CA LEU A 146 8.65 4.43 10.23
C LEU A 146 9.79 4.98 9.36
N GLY A 147 11.04 4.78 9.77
CA GLY A 147 12.21 5.20 8.99
C GLY A 147 12.26 4.56 7.60
N ILE A 148 12.02 3.25 7.51
CA ILE A 148 11.96 2.53 6.24
C ILE A 148 10.80 3.05 5.36
N ALA A 149 9.63 3.25 5.95
CA ALA A 149 8.48 3.75 5.21
C ALA A 149 8.72 5.16 4.65
N VAL A 150 9.28 6.06 5.46
CA VAL A 150 9.69 7.41 5.00
C VAL A 150 10.73 7.32 3.89
N ALA A 151 11.73 6.44 4.03
CA ALA A 151 12.74 6.22 2.99
C ALA A 151 12.12 5.72 1.68
N CYS A 152 11.13 4.82 1.74
CA CYS A 152 10.39 4.35 0.56
C CYS A 152 9.59 5.48 -0.09
N VAL A 153 8.89 6.31 0.69
CA VAL A 153 8.14 7.46 0.20
C VAL A 153 9.06 8.46 -0.50
N VAL A 154 10.16 8.82 0.16
CA VAL A 154 11.15 9.75 -0.40
C VAL A 154 11.82 9.15 -1.64
N GLY A 155 12.20 7.88 -1.60
CA GLY A 155 12.79 7.17 -2.73
C GLY A 155 11.85 7.13 -3.94
N LEU A 156 10.58 6.82 -3.71
CA LEU A 156 9.55 6.82 -4.77
C LEU A 156 9.33 8.24 -5.32
N TRP A 157 9.28 9.24 -4.44
CA TRP A 157 9.16 10.64 -4.86
C TRP A 157 10.35 11.08 -5.72
N VAL A 158 11.58 10.79 -5.29
CA VAL A 158 12.80 11.08 -6.07
C VAL A 158 12.76 10.37 -7.43
N LEU A 159 12.39 9.09 -7.44
CA LEU A 159 12.26 8.28 -8.66
C LEU A 159 11.25 8.92 -9.63
N LEU A 160 10.09 9.30 -9.13
CA LEU A 160 9.02 9.87 -9.96
C LEU A 160 9.31 11.32 -10.37
N GLN A 161 9.92 12.15 -9.51
CA GLN A 161 10.09 13.58 -9.77
C GLN A 161 11.43 13.96 -10.39
N LYS A 162 12.51 13.24 -10.08
CA LYS A 162 13.87 13.65 -10.41
C LYS A 162 14.51 12.81 -11.53
N THR A 163 13.93 11.66 -11.91
CA THR A 163 14.53 10.77 -12.92
C THR A 163 13.88 10.89 -14.30
N SER A 164 14.57 10.40 -15.34
CA SER A 164 14.02 10.26 -16.71
C SER A 164 12.86 9.26 -16.72
N PHE A 165 12.93 8.18 -15.94
CA PHE A 165 11.85 7.23 -15.76
C PHE A 165 10.57 7.94 -15.32
N GLY A 166 10.65 8.73 -14.24
CA GLY A 166 9.49 9.46 -13.72
C GLY A 166 8.92 10.49 -14.70
N ARG A 167 9.76 11.12 -15.54
CA ARG A 167 9.26 12.02 -16.60
C ARG A 167 8.38 11.29 -17.59
N VAL A 168 8.82 10.11 -18.08
CA VAL A 168 8.03 9.29 -19.03
C VAL A 168 6.75 8.78 -18.38
N VAL A 169 6.82 8.31 -17.11
CA VAL A 169 5.63 7.85 -16.37
C VAL A 169 4.60 8.98 -16.27
N ARG A 170 4.99 10.18 -15.81
CA ARG A 170 4.07 11.31 -15.69
C ARG A 170 3.49 11.75 -17.04
N ALA A 171 4.30 11.78 -18.09
CA ALA A 171 3.81 12.08 -19.44
C ALA A 171 2.80 11.02 -19.91
N GLY A 172 3.08 9.73 -19.64
CA GLY A 172 2.16 8.63 -19.97
C GLY A 172 0.85 8.67 -19.20
N VAL A 173 0.85 9.18 -17.96
CA VAL A 173 -0.38 9.41 -17.17
C VAL A 173 -1.23 10.53 -17.78
N GLN A 174 -0.60 11.60 -18.26
CA GLN A 174 -1.31 12.75 -18.85
C GLN A 174 -1.84 12.45 -20.25
N ASN A 175 -1.01 11.89 -21.13
CA ASN A 175 -1.40 11.57 -22.49
C ASN A 175 -0.56 10.41 -23.06
N PRO A 176 -1.04 9.14 -22.91
CA PRO A 176 -0.32 7.97 -23.40
C PRO A 176 -0.14 7.95 -24.91
N ASP A 177 -1.11 8.47 -25.68
CA ASP A 177 -1.06 8.46 -27.13
C ASP A 177 0.00 9.45 -27.67
N MET A 178 0.12 10.61 -27.03
CA MET A 178 1.17 11.58 -27.37
C MET A 178 2.57 11.01 -27.10
N VAL A 179 2.76 10.28 -25.99
CA VAL A 179 4.03 9.61 -25.67
C VAL A 179 4.35 8.56 -26.73
N GLY A 180 3.34 7.80 -27.19
CA GLY A 180 3.46 6.85 -28.29
C GLY A 180 3.83 7.53 -29.63
N ALA A 181 3.23 8.67 -29.95
CA ALA A 181 3.54 9.45 -31.14
C ALA A 181 4.99 9.98 -31.16
N LEU A 182 5.59 10.22 -29.99
CA LEU A 182 7.00 10.56 -29.84
C LEU A 182 7.94 9.34 -29.94
N GLY A 183 7.42 8.15 -30.27
CA GLY A 183 8.20 6.92 -30.44
C GLY A 183 8.58 6.22 -29.11
N ILE A 184 8.03 6.64 -27.97
CA ILE A 184 8.33 6.04 -26.66
C ILE A 184 7.30 4.96 -26.35
N SER A 185 7.75 3.71 -26.25
CA SER A 185 6.91 2.59 -25.79
C SER A 185 6.70 2.66 -24.29
N LEU A 186 5.43 2.74 -23.84
CA LEU A 186 5.08 2.75 -22.41
C LEU A 186 5.11 1.36 -21.75
N GLN A 187 5.11 0.27 -22.52
CA GLN A 187 5.02 -1.10 -21.98
C GLN A 187 6.12 -1.45 -20.97
N PRO A 188 7.43 -1.15 -21.20
CA PRO A 188 8.46 -1.41 -20.20
C PRO A 188 8.24 -0.60 -18.90
N TYR A 189 7.77 0.63 -19.03
CA TYR A 189 7.48 1.50 -17.89
C TYR A 189 6.32 0.96 -17.05
N MET A 190 5.28 0.42 -17.67
CA MET A 190 4.17 -0.24 -16.99
C MET A 190 4.63 -1.45 -16.19
N SER A 191 5.52 -2.28 -16.74
CA SER A 191 6.08 -3.43 -16.00
C SER A 191 6.89 -3.00 -14.79
N VAL A 192 7.69 -1.93 -14.89
CA VAL A 192 8.45 -1.38 -13.75
C VAL A 192 7.51 -0.75 -12.72
N VAL A 193 6.49 -0.02 -13.15
CA VAL A 193 5.47 0.56 -12.26
C VAL A 193 4.72 -0.54 -11.49
N ALA A 194 4.34 -1.64 -12.17
CA ALA A 194 3.72 -2.78 -11.52
C ALA A 194 4.66 -3.46 -10.51
N ALA A 195 5.94 -3.64 -10.87
CA ALA A 195 6.95 -4.17 -9.96
C ALA A 195 7.11 -3.32 -8.70
N LEU A 196 7.21 -1.99 -8.87
CA LEU A 196 7.33 -1.05 -7.75
C LEU A 196 6.07 -1.03 -6.88
N GLY A 197 4.90 -0.93 -7.51
CA GLY A 197 3.63 -0.89 -6.77
C GLY A 197 3.37 -2.18 -5.99
N ILE A 198 3.46 -3.33 -6.66
CA ILE A 198 3.26 -4.65 -6.04
C ILE A 198 4.39 -4.96 -5.04
N GLY A 199 5.63 -4.55 -5.36
CA GLY A 199 6.77 -4.65 -4.44
C GLY A 199 6.57 -3.87 -3.14
N LEU A 200 5.99 -2.66 -3.20
CA LEU A 200 5.63 -1.87 -2.02
C LEU A 200 4.57 -2.57 -1.15
N ALA A 201 3.58 -3.22 -1.76
CA ALA A 201 2.62 -4.03 -1.01
C ALA A 201 3.29 -5.21 -0.32
N GLY A 202 4.14 -5.96 -1.03
CA GLY A 202 4.93 -7.04 -0.45
C GLY A 202 5.84 -6.57 0.67
N LEU A 203 6.52 -5.44 0.49
CA LEU A 203 7.35 -4.79 1.50
C LEU A 203 6.54 -4.44 2.76
N ALA A 204 5.35 -3.85 2.58
CA ALA A 204 4.46 -3.58 3.70
C ALA A 204 4.08 -4.87 4.45
N GLY A 205 3.83 -5.97 3.72
CA GLY A 205 3.58 -7.29 4.31
C GLY A 205 4.75 -7.79 5.16
N VAL A 206 5.97 -7.70 4.64
CA VAL A 206 7.20 -8.06 5.37
C VAL A 206 7.34 -7.23 6.65
N LEU A 207 7.17 -5.91 6.54
CA LEU A 207 7.34 -4.97 7.65
C LEU A 207 6.25 -5.11 8.72
N LEU A 208 5.04 -5.50 8.35
CA LEU A 208 3.92 -5.62 9.29
C LEU A 208 3.76 -7.03 9.86
N ALA A 209 4.42 -8.03 9.28
CA ALA A 209 4.40 -9.41 9.77
C ALA A 209 4.73 -9.58 11.27
N PRO A 210 5.70 -8.82 11.86
CA PRO A 210 5.98 -8.89 13.30
C PRO A 210 4.97 -8.15 14.19
N ILE A 211 4.05 -7.36 13.61
CA ILE A 211 3.09 -6.53 14.36
C ILE A 211 1.70 -7.16 14.36
N TYR A 212 1.30 -7.69 13.21
CA TYR A 212 -0.01 -8.27 13.01
C TYR A 212 0.08 -9.79 12.83
N SER A 213 -0.98 -10.50 13.22
CA SER A 213 -1.11 -11.93 12.94
C SER A 213 -1.23 -12.16 11.43
N ILE A 214 -0.53 -13.19 10.93
CA ILE A 214 -0.51 -13.55 9.53
C ILE A 214 -1.58 -14.61 9.29
N HIS A 215 -2.59 -14.28 8.49
CA HIS A 215 -3.68 -15.18 8.13
C HIS A 215 -4.11 -14.94 6.67
N PRO A 216 -4.72 -15.91 5.99
CA PRO A 216 -4.99 -15.81 4.56
C PRO A 216 -5.82 -14.59 4.15
N ALA A 217 -6.78 -14.18 4.97
CA ALA A 217 -7.69 -13.06 4.68
C ALA A 217 -7.07 -11.66 4.99
N MET A 218 -5.86 -11.57 5.57
CA MET A 218 -5.23 -10.30 5.95
C MET A 218 -5.10 -9.31 4.79
N GLY A 219 -5.02 -9.84 3.56
CA GLY A 219 -4.96 -9.02 2.35
C GLY A 219 -6.25 -8.26 2.08
N GLN A 220 -7.41 -8.88 2.32
CA GLN A 220 -8.71 -8.23 2.15
C GLN A 220 -8.96 -7.18 3.24
N GLU A 221 -8.48 -7.40 4.45
CA GLU A 221 -8.62 -6.46 5.56
C GLU A 221 -7.85 -5.17 5.33
N ILE A 222 -6.65 -5.25 4.73
CA ILE A 222 -5.78 -4.09 4.52
C ILE A 222 -6.11 -3.33 3.24
N ILE A 223 -6.62 -4.00 2.19
CA ILE A 223 -6.89 -3.34 0.91
C ILE A 223 -7.98 -2.30 1.03
N THR A 224 -8.98 -2.53 1.87
CA THR A 224 -10.13 -1.64 2.01
C THR A 224 -9.73 -0.26 2.59
N PRO A 225 -9.04 -0.14 3.74
CA PRO A 225 -8.56 1.15 4.21
C PRO A 225 -7.50 1.76 3.29
N ALA A 226 -6.66 0.97 2.63
CA ALA A 226 -5.70 1.50 1.66
C ALA A 226 -6.41 2.10 0.43
N PHE A 227 -7.49 1.48 -0.04
CA PHE A 227 -8.31 2.02 -1.11
C PHE A 227 -9.00 3.33 -0.71
N VAL A 228 -9.51 3.40 0.52
CA VAL A 228 -10.07 4.65 1.08
C VAL A 228 -9.04 5.76 1.06
N VAL A 229 -7.80 5.49 1.45
CA VAL A 229 -6.70 6.47 1.40
C VAL A 229 -6.47 6.97 -0.04
N VAL A 230 -6.45 6.07 -1.03
CA VAL A 230 -6.26 6.45 -2.44
C VAL A 230 -7.43 7.30 -2.95
N VAL A 231 -8.66 6.95 -2.58
CA VAL A 231 -9.87 7.70 -2.98
C VAL A 231 -9.90 9.09 -2.33
N ILE A 232 -9.63 9.19 -1.03
CA ILE A 232 -9.54 10.48 -0.32
C ILE A 232 -8.42 11.34 -0.90
N GLY A 233 -7.25 10.74 -1.16
CA GLY A 233 -6.10 11.45 -1.71
C GLY A 233 -6.33 11.98 -3.12
N GLY A 234 -7.15 11.27 -3.88
CA GLY A 234 -7.38 11.46 -5.31
C GLY A 234 -6.54 10.49 -6.13
N LEU A 235 -7.22 9.73 -6.99
CA LEU A 235 -6.63 8.71 -7.84
C LEU A 235 -5.48 9.27 -8.69
N GLY A 236 -4.28 8.70 -8.55
CA GLY A 236 -3.08 9.13 -9.27
C GLY A 236 -2.28 10.28 -8.64
N SER A 237 -2.76 10.87 -7.54
CA SER A 237 -2.04 11.95 -6.84
C SER A 237 -1.11 11.42 -5.76
N PHE A 238 0.21 11.56 -5.96
CA PHE A 238 1.21 11.15 -4.96
C PHE A 238 1.02 11.86 -3.60
N TRP A 239 1.00 13.18 -3.60
CA TRP A 239 0.88 13.96 -2.36
C TRP A 239 -0.51 13.86 -1.74
N GLY A 240 -1.54 13.69 -2.58
CA GLY A 240 -2.89 13.41 -2.09
C GLY A 240 -2.95 12.14 -1.26
N VAL A 241 -2.34 11.07 -1.72
CA VAL A 241 -2.27 9.78 -1.00
C VAL A 241 -1.48 9.92 0.30
N VAL A 242 -0.36 10.68 0.31
CA VAL A 242 0.42 10.93 1.54
C VAL A 242 -0.42 11.63 2.60
N ILE A 243 -1.09 12.72 2.22
CA ILE A 243 -1.92 13.50 3.15
C ILE A 243 -3.14 12.69 3.61
N ALA A 244 -3.80 11.98 2.70
CA ALA A 244 -4.96 11.15 3.03
C ALA A 244 -4.60 10.02 4.00
N ALA A 245 -3.44 9.37 3.83
CA ALA A 245 -2.97 8.33 4.73
C ALA A 245 -2.77 8.84 6.16
N LEU A 246 -2.15 10.02 6.30
CA LEU A 246 -1.97 10.65 7.61
C LEU A 246 -3.31 11.08 8.23
N LEU A 247 -4.25 11.61 7.42
CA LEU A 247 -5.59 11.96 7.90
C LEU A 247 -6.38 10.73 8.36
N VAL A 248 -6.35 9.65 7.59
CA VAL A 248 -7.00 8.38 7.95
C VAL A 248 -6.39 7.82 9.24
N GLY A 249 -5.07 7.83 9.35
CA GLY A 249 -4.37 7.42 10.55
C GLY A 249 -4.73 8.29 11.77
N LEU A 250 -4.79 9.61 11.58
CA LEU A 250 -5.18 10.56 12.62
C LEU A 250 -6.60 10.28 13.12
N VAL A 251 -7.57 10.14 12.22
CA VAL A 251 -8.97 9.84 12.57
C VAL A 251 -9.06 8.53 13.35
N LYS A 252 -8.37 7.48 12.89
CA LYS A 252 -8.31 6.20 13.60
C LYS A 252 -7.74 6.37 15.01
N GLY A 253 -6.61 7.07 15.15
CA GLY A 253 -5.95 7.32 16.44
C GLY A 253 -6.84 8.12 17.41
N VAL A 254 -7.52 9.14 16.92
CA VAL A 254 -8.47 9.93 17.73
C VAL A 254 -9.63 9.05 18.19
N MET A 255 -10.25 8.28 17.31
CA MET A 255 -11.38 7.39 17.66
C MET A 255 -11.01 6.36 18.71
N VAL A 256 -9.83 5.74 18.57
CA VAL A 256 -9.31 4.82 19.59
C VAL A 256 -9.01 5.57 20.89
N GLY A 257 -8.45 6.77 20.78
CA GLY A 257 -8.10 7.62 21.91
C GLY A 257 -9.30 8.04 22.76
N ILE A 258 -10.44 8.31 22.17
CA ILE A 258 -11.68 8.67 22.89
C ILE A 258 -12.49 7.44 23.35
N GLY A 259 -11.99 6.20 23.11
CA GLY A 259 -12.61 4.95 23.57
C GLY A 259 -13.54 4.27 22.56
N TYR A 260 -13.68 4.80 21.35
CA TYR A 260 -14.54 4.24 20.31
C TYR A 260 -13.74 3.41 19.27
N SER A 261 -12.93 2.48 19.74
CA SER A 261 -12.07 1.64 18.87
C SER A 261 -12.88 0.84 17.83
N ALA A 262 -14.03 0.28 18.21
CA ALA A 262 -14.91 -0.46 17.31
C ALA A 262 -15.48 0.44 16.19
N ALA A 263 -15.71 1.73 16.47
CA ALA A 263 -16.23 2.69 15.49
C ALA A 263 -15.12 3.34 14.63
N SER A 264 -13.85 3.08 14.91
CA SER A 264 -12.73 3.71 14.19
C SER A 264 -12.76 3.42 12.68
N THR A 265 -13.12 2.20 12.30
CA THR A 265 -13.27 1.80 10.89
C THR A 265 -14.43 2.54 10.22
N ALA A 266 -15.58 2.65 10.89
CA ALA A 266 -16.73 3.41 10.38
C ALA A 266 -16.39 4.90 10.22
N ALA A 267 -15.60 5.48 11.13
CA ALA A 267 -15.15 6.88 11.05
C ALA A 267 -14.27 7.13 9.81
N ILE A 268 -13.43 6.17 9.42
CA ILE A 268 -12.61 6.25 8.20
C ILE A 268 -13.51 6.31 6.95
N TYR A 269 -14.55 5.46 6.88
CA TYR A 269 -15.50 5.50 5.76
C TYR A 269 -16.35 6.78 5.75
N LEU A 270 -16.75 7.25 6.94
CA LEU A 270 -17.46 8.54 7.05
C LEU A 270 -16.58 9.70 6.57
N LEU A 271 -15.30 9.70 6.92
CA LEU A 271 -14.32 10.66 6.40
C LEU A 271 -14.27 10.62 4.87
N MET A 272 -14.19 9.43 4.28
CA MET A 272 -14.20 9.26 2.82
C MET A 272 -15.46 9.84 2.20
N LEU A 273 -16.63 9.54 2.78
CA LEU A 273 -17.93 10.03 2.31
C LEU A 273 -17.99 11.57 2.36
N LEU A 274 -17.54 12.17 3.46
CA LEU A 274 -17.47 13.62 3.63
C LEU A 274 -16.51 14.24 2.60
N VAL A 275 -15.31 13.68 2.41
CA VAL A 275 -14.38 14.21 1.42
C VAL A 275 -14.96 14.11 0.02
N LEU A 276 -15.58 13.00 -0.38
CA LEU A 276 -16.17 12.85 -1.71
C LEU A 276 -17.39 13.77 -1.93
N LEU A 277 -18.15 14.06 -0.88
CA LEU A 277 -19.28 14.99 -0.95
C LEU A 277 -18.83 16.42 -1.31
N PHE A 278 -17.73 16.90 -0.72
CA PHE A 278 -17.19 18.25 -0.96
C PHE A 278 -16.16 18.28 -2.09
N ARG A 279 -15.43 17.20 -2.30
CA ARG A 279 -14.37 17.05 -3.29
C ARG A 279 -14.50 15.71 -4.02
N PRO A 280 -15.40 15.56 -5.01
CA PRO A 280 -15.70 14.27 -5.66
C PRO A 280 -14.51 13.65 -6.39
N ARG A 281 -13.42 14.38 -6.59
CA ARG A 281 -12.14 13.90 -7.16
C ARG A 281 -11.09 13.55 -6.10
N GLY A 282 -11.44 13.60 -4.82
CA GLY A 282 -10.47 13.54 -3.72
C GLY A 282 -9.78 14.89 -3.47
N LEU A 283 -8.84 14.92 -2.52
CA LEU A 283 -8.19 16.16 -2.08
C LEU A 283 -7.34 16.80 -3.19
N PHE A 284 -6.63 15.99 -3.97
CA PHE A 284 -5.67 16.44 -4.99
C PHE A 284 -5.84 15.71 -6.33
N GLY A 285 -7.04 15.22 -6.64
CA GLY A 285 -7.32 14.56 -7.90
C GLY A 285 -7.21 15.52 -9.08
N GLU A 286 -6.40 15.21 -10.07
CA GLU A 286 -6.26 15.97 -11.31
C GLU A 286 -7.42 15.66 -12.27
N ARG A 287 -7.70 16.61 -13.18
CA ARG A 287 -8.63 16.36 -14.29
C ARG A 287 -7.92 15.44 -15.29
N ILE A 288 -8.26 14.17 -15.30
CA ILE A 288 -7.91 13.30 -16.42
C ILE A 288 -8.83 13.76 -17.56
N MET A 289 -8.29 14.47 -18.55
CA MET A 289 -9.02 14.74 -19.78
C MET A 289 -9.08 13.41 -20.55
N ARG A 290 -10.18 12.68 -20.43
CA ARG A 290 -10.55 11.69 -21.43
C ARG A 290 -11.06 12.49 -22.62
N PHE A 291 -10.32 12.55 -23.68
CA PHE A 291 -10.87 12.92 -24.98
C PHE A 291 -11.77 11.75 -25.39
N GLU A 292 -13.07 12.04 -25.52
CA GLU A 292 -14.05 11.18 -26.15
C GLU A 292 -13.76 11.04 -27.64
#